data_55bbb84cfffd4cd478096ba7981b8194
#
_entry.id   55bbb84cfffd4cd478096ba7981b8194
#
_cell.length_a   1.000
_cell.length_b   1.000
_cell.length_c   1.000
_cell.angle_alpha   90.00
_cell.angle_beta   90.00
_cell.angle_gamma   90.00
#
_symmetry.space_group_name_H-M   'P 1'
#
loop_
_entity.id
_entity.type
_entity.pdbx_description
1 polymer ?
#
loop_
_entity_poly.entity_id
_entity_poly.type
_entity_poly.pdbx_seq_one_letter_code
_entity_poly.pdbx_strand_id
1 'polypeptide(L)'
;MKNYNSHKYEYGLLKSTKPSMGYDGSIPLDEWKSQAKSKLTELLGLPFDECESKAEIEYSKECDGYTEHRFSVQTEPGYYVPCHLRIPSGVCKPIPLTLCLSGHGGGMHIALGVAKNEKDEASLSAWHHRAMAPRSNKEGRAALVIEARNFGEASLTGYGTSCTEAAKIAILMGRTVIGERVWDAMRITVRPIRIAIFAASVQLVP
;
A
#
# COMPACT_ATOMS: atom_id res chain seq x y z
N MET A 1 -16.38 -40.41 -13.66
CA MET A 1 -16.60 -40.19 -12.21
C MET A 1 -17.09 -38.77 -12.01
N LYS A 2 -18.21 -38.55 -11.30
CA LYS A 2 -18.70 -37.16 -11.03
C LYS A 2 -17.75 -36.46 -10.08
N ASN A 3 -17.42 -35.20 -10.39
CA ASN A 3 -16.57 -34.38 -9.53
C ASN A 3 -17.45 -33.54 -8.58
N TYR A 4 -17.38 -33.81 -7.28
CA TYR A 4 -18.12 -33.07 -6.25
C TYR A 4 -17.25 -32.02 -5.53
N ASN A 5 -15.96 -31.88 -5.90
CA ASN A 5 -15.05 -30.92 -5.31
C ASN A 5 -15.14 -29.60 -6.08
N SER A 6 -15.88 -28.61 -5.53
CA SER A 6 -16.06 -27.28 -6.14
C SER A 6 -14.73 -26.56 -6.37
N HIS A 7 -13.82 -26.61 -5.39
CA HIS A 7 -12.49 -25.96 -5.50
C HIS A 7 -11.68 -26.52 -6.68
N LYS A 8 -11.67 -27.87 -6.85
CA LYS A 8 -10.99 -28.48 -8.00
C LYS A 8 -11.63 -28.09 -9.32
N TYR A 9 -12.96 -27.95 -9.35
CA TYR A 9 -13.70 -27.51 -10.53
C TYR A 9 -13.36 -26.06 -10.89
N GLU A 10 -13.47 -25.15 -9.92
CA GLU A 10 -13.18 -23.72 -10.08
C GLU A 10 -11.73 -23.47 -10.50
N TYR A 11 -10.77 -24.20 -9.91
CA TYR A 11 -9.38 -24.13 -10.29
C TYR A 11 -9.12 -24.64 -11.72
N GLY A 12 -9.90 -25.64 -12.16
CA GLY A 12 -9.91 -26.09 -13.56
C GLY A 12 -10.41 -25.01 -14.51
N LEU A 13 -11.51 -24.33 -14.15
CA LEU A 13 -12.03 -23.20 -14.91
C LEU A 13 -11.00 -22.07 -15.01
N LEU A 14 -10.38 -21.68 -13.89
CA LEU A 14 -9.36 -20.65 -13.86
C LEU A 14 -8.21 -20.96 -14.84
N LYS A 15 -7.76 -22.19 -14.88
CA LYS A 15 -6.67 -22.63 -15.79
C LYS A 15 -7.06 -22.60 -17.27
N SER A 16 -8.33 -22.85 -17.57
CA SER A 16 -8.84 -22.90 -18.96
C SER A 16 -9.36 -21.55 -19.46
N THR A 17 -9.59 -20.59 -18.57
CA THR A 17 -10.09 -19.26 -18.92
C THR A 17 -8.97 -18.43 -19.53
N LYS A 18 -9.20 -17.93 -20.74
CA LYS A 18 -8.29 -16.98 -21.39
C LYS A 18 -8.51 -15.58 -20.85
N PRO A 19 -7.46 -14.82 -20.52
CA PRO A 19 -7.59 -13.42 -20.14
C PRO A 19 -8.26 -12.61 -21.25
N SER A 20 -9.37 -11.95 -20.95
CA SER A 20 -10.12 -11.14 -21.94
C SER A 20 -9.42 -9.82 -22.30
N MET A 21 -8.52 -9.36 -21.44
CA MET A 21 -7.77 -8.10 -21.59
C MET A 21 -6.26 -8.33 -21.76
N GLY A 22 -5.85 -9.54 -22.16
CA GLY A 22 -4.44 -9.81 -22.49
C GLY A 22 -3.99 -8.94 -23.66
N TYR A 23 -2.81 -8.30 -23.55
CA TYR A 23 -2.23 -7.55 -24.67
C TYR A 23 -1.64 -8.52 -25.69
N ASP A 24 -2.15 -8.48 -26.91
CA ASP A 24 -1.72 -9.35 -28.03
C ASP A 24 -1.17 -8.56 -29.22
N GLY A 25 -1.09 -7.23 -29.10
CA GLY A 25 -0.59 -6.35 -30.15
C GLY A 25 -1.62 -5.99 -31.23
N SER A 26 -2.88 -6.42 -31.11
CA SER A 26 -3.93 -6.15 -32.09
C SER A 26 -4.38 -4.69 -32.13
N ILE A 27 -4.14 -3.94 -31.08
CA ILE A 27 -4.40 -2.50 -30.96
C ILE A 27 -3.15 -1.76 -30.44
N PRO A 28 -3.04 -0.43 -30.64
CA PRO A 28 -1.94 0.35 -30.10
C PRO A 28 -1.85 0.21 -28.57
N LEU A 29 -0.61 0.13 -28.05
CA LEU A 29 -0.36 -0.11 -26.62
C LEU A 29 -1.07 0.91 -25.69
N ASP A 30 -1.09 2.19 -26.09
CA ASP A 30 -1.70 3.24 -25.25
C ASP A 30 -3.23 3.15 -25.25
N GLU A 31 -3.83 2.71 -26.34
CA GLU A 31 -5.26 2.40 -26.40
C GLU A 31 -5.58 1.22 -25.48
N TRP A 32 -4.82 0.13 -25.58
CA TRP A 32 -4.97 -1.02 -24.68
C TRP A 32 -4.81 -0.62 -23.20
N LYS A 33 -3.79 0.18 -22.85
CA LYS A 33 -3.60 0.68 -21.48
C LYS A 33 -4.82 1.46 -20.98
N SER A 34 -5.41 2.29 -21.83
CA SER A 34 -6.62 3.06 -21.48
C SER A 34 -7.79 2.14 -21.17
N GLN A 35 -8.05 1.15 -22.05
CA GLN A 35 -9.10 0.16 -21.87
C GLN A 35 -8.85 -0.71 -20.63
N ALA A 36 -7.65 -1.22 -20.44
CA ALA A 36 -7.27 -2.04 -19.29
C ALA A 36 -7.38 -1.26 -17.98
N LYS A 37 -6.97 0.02 -17.95
CA LYS A 37 -7.11 0.89 -16.79
C LYS A 37 -8.57 1.12 -16.44
N SER A 38 -9.44 1.39 -17.42
CA SER A 38 -10.87 1.56 -17.20
C SER A 38 -11.50 0.30 -16.60
N LYS A 39 -11.18 -0.86 -17.19
CA LYS A 39 -11.70 -2.15 -16.69
C LYS A 39 -11.17 -2.50 -15.30
N LEU A 40 -9.90 -2.22 -15.04
CA LEU A 40 -9.32 -2.43 -13.71
C LEU A 40 -10.00 -1.54 -12.66
N THR A 41 -10.25 -0.26 -12.98
CA THR A 41 -10.96 0.67 -12.09
C THR A 41 -12.36 0.16 -11.74
N GLU A 42 -13.11 -0.34 -12.73
CA GLU A 42 -14.42 -0.97 -12.54
C GLU A 42 -14.33 -2.20 -11.62
N LEU A 43 -13.37 -3.12 -11.89
CA LEU A 43 -13.19 -4.36 -11.11
C LEU A 43 -12.74 -4.10 -9.68
N LEU A 44 -12.05 -3.00 -9.42
CA LEU A 44 -11.65 -2.57 -8.07
C LEU A 44 -12.80 -1.93 -7.29
N GLY A 45 -13.91 -1.59 -7.95
CA GLY A 45 -15.07 -0.90 -7.37
C GLY A 45 -14.82 0.59 -7.13
N LEU A 46 -13.88 1.20 -7.87
CA LEU A 46 -13.50 2.61 -7.73
C LEU A 46 -14.36 3.53 -8.61
N PRO A 47 -14.55 4.82 -8.23
CA PRO A 47 -14.02 5.50 -7.03
C PRO A 47 -14.84 5.22 -5.78
N PHE A 48 -14.27 5.49 -4.60
CA PHE A 48 -15.01 5.55 -3.34
C PHE A 48 -15.37 6.98 -2.96
N ASP A 49 -16.00 7.16 -1.78
CA ASP A 49 -16.41 8.49 -1.32
C ASP A 49 -15.20 9.39 -1.08
N GLU A 50 -15.22 10.56 -1.71
CA GLU A 50 -14.17 11.54 -1.56
C GLU A 50 -14.37 12.39 -0.30
N CYS A 51 -13.25 12.72 0.33
CA CYS A 51 -13.17 13.71 1.41
C CYS A 51 -11.96 14.61 1.20
N GLU A 52 -11.86 15.68 1.95
CA GLU A 52 -10.63 16.43 2.04
C GLU A 52 -9.55 15.55 2.69
N SER A 53 -8.49 15.25 1.95
CA SER A 53 -7.37 14.47 2.46
C SER A 53 -6.53 15.34 3.42
N LYS A 54 -6.84 15.29 4.70
CA LYS A 54 -6.08 15.97 5.77
C LYS A 54 -4.99 15.02 6.26
N ALA A 55 -3.76 15.55 6.35
CA ALA A 55 -2.66 14.88 7.03
C ALA A 55 -2.54 15.43 8.45
N GLU A 56 -2.53 14.57 9.44
CA GLU A 56 -2.37 14.91 10.86
C GLU A 56 -1.05 14.34 11.35
N ILE A 57 -0.09 15.21 11.67
CA ILE A 57 1.25 14.81 12.15
C ILE A 57 1.12 14.43 13.62
N GLU A 58 1.48 13.19 13.95
CA GLU A 58 1.51 12.66 15.30
C GLU A 58 2.83 12.98 15.99
N TYR A 59 3.95 12.79 15.29
CA TYR A 59 5.28 13.21 15.74
C TYR A 59 6.28 13.36 14.59
N SER A 60 7.34 14.11 14.88
CA SER A 60 8.55 14.18 14.05
C SER A 60 9.77 14.00 14.95
N LYS A 61 10.72 13.16 14.54
CA LYS A 61 11.93 12.90 15.32
C LYS A 61 13.15 12.72 14.42
N GLU A 62 14.29 13.21 14.88
CA GLU A 62 15.59 12.90 14.30
C GLU A 62 16.02 11.49 14.75
N CYS A 63 16.50 10.71 13.80
CA CYS A 63 17.04 9.38 13.99
C CYS A 63 18.48 9.32 13.43
N ASP A 64 19.18 8.21 13.68
CA ASP A 64 20.49 8.01 13.09
C ASP A 64 20.37 7.85 11.56
N GLY A 65 20.86 8.85 10.83
CA GLY A 65 20.88 8.89 9.38
C GLY A 65 19.56 9.27 8.68
N TYR A 66 18.48 9.61 9.39
CA TYR A 66 17.22 10.07 8.79
C TYR A 66 16.33 10.83 9.78
N THR A 67 15.41 11.64 9.24
CA THR A 67 14.30 12.21 10.02
C THR A 67 13.05 11.34 9.77
N GLU A 68 12.33 10.98 10.84
CA GLU A 68 11.07 10.23 10.75
C GLU A 68 9.88 11.11 11.12
N HIS A 69 8.86 11.11 10.26
CA HIS A 69 7.56 11.71 10.51
C HIS A 69 6.51 10.59 10.57
N ARG A 70 5.78 10.51 11.67
CA ARG A 70 4.58 9.70 11.82
C ARG A 70 3.37 10.60 11.64
N PHE A 71 2.42 10.20 10.79
CA PHE A 71 1.20 10.94 10.52
C PHE A 71 0.08 10.01 10.07
N SER A 72 -1.15 10.50 10.12
CA SER A 72 -2.30 9.83 9.53
C SER A 72 -2.93 10.68 8.43
N VAL A 73 -3.59 10.02 7.47
CA VAL A 73 -4.27 10.70 6.35
C VAL A 73 -5.69 10.20 6.23
N GLN A 74 -6.65 11.12 6.23
CA GLN A 74 -8.03 10.77 5.94
C GLN A 74 -8.19 10.44 4.44
N THR A 75 -8.54 9.22 4.10
CA THR A 75 -8.69 8.73 2.72
C THR A 75 -10.16 8.53 2.31
N GLU A 76 -11.03 8.29 3.26
CA GLU A 76 -12.49 8.32 3.14
C GLU A 76 -13.10 9.03 4.34
N PRO A 77 -14.37 9.50 4.27
CA PRO A 77 -15.02 10.14 5.42
C PRO A 77 -14.96 9.25 6.67
N GLY A 78 -14.26 9.71 7.70
CA GLY A 78 -14.13 9.00 8.99
C GLY A 78 -13.07 7.88 9.02
N TYR A 79 -12.33 7.63 7.91
CA TYR A 79 -11.27 6.63 7.90
C TYR A 79 -9.89 7.26 7.68
N TYR A 80 -8.96 6.96 8.58
CA TYR A 80 -7.59 7.47 8.60
C TYR A 80 -6.57 6.35 8.42
N VAL A 81 -5.61 6.57 7.53
CA VAL A 81 -4.53 5.62 7.24
C VAL A 81 -3.26 6.07 7.93
N PRO A 82 -2.68 5.24 8.81
CA PRO A 82 -1.39 5.52 9.42
C PRO A 82 -0.23 5.45 8.42
N CYS A 83 0.69 6.41 8.52
CA CYS A 83 1.83 6.55 7.62
C CYS A 83 3.11 6.88 8.37
N HIS A 84 4.25 6.45 7.82
CA HIS A 84 5.57 6.92 8.19
C HIS A 84 6.29 7.48 6.96
N LEU A 85 6.87 8.65 7.09
CA LEU A 85 7.78 9.21 6.09
C LEU A 85 9.17 9.29 6.71
N ARG A 86 10.15 8.61 6.12
CA ARG A 86 11.56 8.69 6.48
C ARG A 86 12.33 9.42 5.41
N ILE A 87 13.04 10.47 5.80
CA ILE A 87 13.83 11.33 4.93
C ILE A 87 15.29 11.16 5.30
N PRO A 88 16.15 10.62 4.42
CA PRO A 88 17.57 10.43 4.74
C PRO A 88 18.26 11.78 4.97
N SER A 89 19.20 11.80 5.93
CA SER A 89 20.01 12.98 6.23
C SER A 89 21.09 13.21 5.17
N GLY A 90 21.51 14.48 5.01
CA GLY A 90 22.66 14.84 4.15
C GLY A 90 22.45 14.66 2.65
N VAL A 91 21.23 14.42 2.16
CA VAL A 91 20.94 14.29 0.74
C VAL A 91 20.59 15.63 0.08
N CYS A 92 21.03 15.80 -1.17
CA CYS A 92 20.64 16.97 -1.97
C CYS A 92 19.18 16.88 -2.38
N LYS A 93 18.46 17.99 -2.27
CA LYS A 93 17.06 18.12 -2.72
C LYS A 93 17.04 18.51 -4.21
N PRO A 94 16.05 18.06 -4.98
CA PRO A 94 14.91 17.22 -4.61
C PRO A 94 15.26 15.73 -4.46
N ILE A 95 14.55 15.02 -3.58
CA ILE A 95 14.81 13.61 -3.23
C ILE A 95 13.73 12.72 -3.87
N PRO A 96 14.09 11.60 -4.53
CA PRO A 96 13.09 10.66 -5.00
C PRO A 96 12.39 9.96 -3.82
N LEU A 97 11.09 9.66 -3.99
CA LEU A 97 10.25 8.99 -3.01
C LEU A 97 10.02 7.54 -3.39
N THR A 98 10.21 6.62 -2.45
CA THR A 98 9.79 5.23 -2.56
C THR A 98 8.51 5.02 -1.77
N LEU A 99 7.43 4.61 -2.43
CA LEU A 99 6.22 4.14 -1.76
C LEU A 99 6.42 2.68 -1.34
N CYS A 100 6.44 2.43 -0.03
CA CYS A 100 6.66 1.12 0.57
C CYS A 100 5.32 0.51 0.97
N LEU A 101 4.85 -0.47 0.21
CA LEU A 101 3.61 -1.21 0.47
C LEU A 101 3.96 -2.59 1.04
N SER A 102 3.55 -2.85 2.28
CA SER A 102 3.78 -4.13 2.94
C SER A 102 3.01 -5.25 2.27
N GLY A 103 3.66 -6.40 2.10
CA GLY A 103 2.99 -7.64 1.74
C GLY A 103 2.22 -8.24 2.93
N HIS A 104 1.53 -9.36 2.68
CA HIS A 104 0.79 -10.09 3.72
C HIS A 104 1.72 -10.54 4.86
N GLY A 105 1.49 -10.01 6.06
CA GLY A 105 2.38 -10.24 7.21
C GLY A 105 1.97 -9.45 8.45
N GLY A 106 2.95 -8.94 9.21
CA GLY A 106 2.74 -8.25 10.48
C GLY A 106 2.08 -6.88 10.39
N GLY A 107 2.37 -6.12 9.34
CA GLY A 107 1.97 -4.74 9.15
C GLY A 107 3.11 -3.86 8.64
N MET A 108 2.92 -2.54 8.60
CA MET A 108 3.89 -1.59 8.08
C MET A 108 5.22 -1.57 8.85
N HIS A 109 5.23 -1.96 10.14
CA HIS A 109 6.45 -2.04 10.94
C HIS A 109 7.51 -2.95 10.32
N ILE A 110 7.10 -4.00 9.58
CA ILE A 110 8.02 -4.85 8.81
C ILE A 110 8.71 -4.05 7.70
N ALA A 111 7.96 -3.22 6.96
CA ALA A 111 8.54 -2.36 5.93
C ALA A 111 9.45 -1.27 6.52
N LEU A 112 9.20 -0.85 7.76
CA LEU A 112 10.07 0.03 8.54
C LEU A 112 11.33 -0.68 9.07
N GLY A 113 11.41 -2.01 8.97
CA GLY A 113 12.51 -2.80 9.53
C GLY A 113 12.44 -2.93 11.05
N VAL A 114 11.24 -2.82 11.64
CA VAL A 114 11.02 -2.89 13.09
C VAL A 114 10.34 -4.21 13.43
N ALA A 115 10.97 -5.00 14.28
CA ALA A 115 10.37 -6.20 14.86
C ALA A 115 9.56 -5.83 16.12
N LYS A 116 8.35 -6.38 16.25
CA LYS A 116 7.50 -6.26 17.43
C LYS A 116 7.52 -7.54 18.30
N ASN A 117 8.06 -8.63 17.76
CA ASN A 117 8.16 -9.94 18.40
C ASN A 117 9.17 -10.83 17.67
N GLU A 118 9.46 -12.00 18.24
CA GLU A 118 10.42 -12.99 17.69
C GLU A 118 10.07 -13.46 16.27
N LYS A 119 8.79 -13.55 15.93
CA LYS A 119 8.34 -13.93 14.58
C LYS A 119 8.72 -12.85 13.55
N ASP A 120 8.61 -11.59 13.93
CA ASP A 120 9.03 -10.47 13.09
C ASP A 120 10.54 -10.45 12.92
N GLU A 121 11.30 -10.69 13.99
CA GLU A 121 12.77 -10.79 13.97
C GLU A 121 13.21 -11.90 13.01
N ALA A 122 12.66 -13.09 13.15
CA ALA A 122 12.93 -14.21 12.27
C ALA A 122 12.58 -13.88 10.80
N SER A 123 11.44 -13.20 10.58
CA SER A 123 10.98 -12.78 9.25
C SER A 123 11.92 -11.75 8.62
N LEU A 124 12.34 -10.73 9.35
CA LEU A 124 13.25 -9.71 8.87
C LEU A 124 14.66 -10.26 8.64
N SER A 125 15.12 -11.17 9.48
CA SER A 125 16.40 -11.87 9.31
C SER A 125 16.42 -12.75 8.07
N ALA A 126 15.37 -13.55 7.85
CA ALA A 126 15.26 -14.44 6.69
C ALA A 126 15.00 -13.69 5.36
N TRP A 127 14.35 -12.52 5.41
CA TRP A 127 13.87 -11.79 4.26
C TRP A 127 14.20 -10.30 4.36
N HIS A 128 15.50 -9.95 4.32
CA HIS A 128 15.99 -8.56 4.46
C HIS A 128 15.33 -7.56 3.51
N HIS A 129 14.89 -7.99 2.32
CA HIS A 129 14.21 -7.14 1.35
C HIS A 129 12.84 -6.63 1.84
N ARG A 130 12.26 -7.22 2.87
CA ARG A 130 11.00 -6.76 3.47
C ARG A 130 11.16 -5.43 4.22
N ALA A 131 12.35 -5.13 4.74
CA ALA A 131 12.69 -3.84 5.35
C ALA A 131 12.94 -2.78 4.26
N MET A 132 11.88 -2.33 3.59
CA MET A 132 11.97 -1.45 2.42
C MET A 132 12.44 -0.04 2.76
N ALA A 133 11.97 0.53 3.88
CA ALA A 133 12.31 1.90 4.26
C ALA A 133 13.80 2.10 4.58
N PRO A 134 14.45 1.27 5.42
CA PRO A 134 15.91 1.36 5.64
C PRO A 134 16.71 1.23 4.35
N ARG A 135 16.28 0.34 3.45
CA ARG A 135 16.94 0.16 2.16
C ARG A 135 16.81 1.40 1.29
N SER A 136 15.60 1.97 1.17
CA SER A 136 15.38 3.21 0.40
C SER A 136 16.21 4.36 0.95
N ASN A 137 16.29 4.51 2.27
CA ASN A 137 17.09 5.57 2.88
C ASN A 137 18.59 5.39 2.60
N LYS A 138 19.12 4.15 2.63
CA LYS A 138 20.52 3.87 2.25
C LYS A 138 20.82 4.24 0.80
N GLU A 139 19.82 4.18 -0.10
CA GLU A 139 19.91 4.58 -1.50
C GLU A 139 19.69 6.10 -1.70
N GLY A 140 19.60 6.90 -0.65
CA GLY A 140 19.36 8.35 -0.70
C GLY A 140 17.92 8.72 -1.10
N ARG A 141 16.97 7.82 -0.95
CA ARG A 141 15.55 8.02 -1.28
C ARG A 141 14.73 8.23 -0.01
N ALA A 142 13.77 9.13 -0.05
CA ALA A 142 12.74 9.17 0.98
C ALA A 142 11.86 7.91 0.90
N ALA A 143 11.41 7.41 2.06
CA ALA A 143 10.56 6.23 2.15
C ALA A 143 9.22 6.60 2.78
N LEU A 144 8.12 6.48 2.02
CA LEU A 144 6.77 6.58 2.54
C LEU A 144 6.24 5.19 2.78
N VAL A 145 5.97 4.85 4.02
CA VAL A 145 5.38 3.57 4.42
C VAL A 145 3.93 3.81 4.82
N ILE A 146 3.02 3.06 4.22
CA ILE A 146 1.58 3.16 4.45
C ILE A 146 1.10 1.86 5.10
N GLU A 147 0.29 1.96 6.16
CA GLU A 147 -0.39 0.78 6.68
C GLU A 147 -1.53 0.39 5.75
N ALA A 148 -1.42 -0.79 5.17
CA ALA A 148 -2.49 -1.31 4.32
C ALA A 148 -3.73 -1.66 5.16
N ARG A 149 -4.92 -1.35 4.67
CA ARG A 149 -6.17 -1.77 5.34
C ARG A 149 -6.12 -3.24 5.70
N ASN A 150 -6.56 -3.54 6.92
CA ASN A 150 -6.61 -4.88 7.50
C ASN A 150 -5.23 -5.51 7.75
N PHE A 151 -4.17 -4.70 7.80
CA PHE A 151 -2.84 -5.09 8.23
C PHE A 151 -2.44 -4.31 9.49
N GLY A 152 -1.57 -4.90 10.30
CA GLY A 152 -0.95 -4.25 11.45
C GLY A 152 -1.93 -3.47 12.31
N GLU A 153 -1.73 -2.18 12.44
CA GLU A 153 -2.56 -1.26 13.24
C GLU A 153 -3.99 -1.14 12.68
N ALA A 154 -4.17 -1.33 11.37
CA ALA A 154 -5.49 -1.32 10.71
C ALA A 154 -6.18 -2.70 10.69
N SER A 155 -5.63 -3.73 11.34
CA SER A 155 -6.26 -5.04 11.48
C SER A 155 -7.20 -5.08 12.70
N LEU A 156 -8.06 -6.10 12.78
CA LEU A 156 -8.97 -6.31 13.94
C LEU A 156 -8.25 -6.38 15.28
N THR A 157 -7.02 -6.86 15.31
CA THR A 157 -6.25 -7.09 16.54
C THR A 157 -5.12 -6.09 16.75
N GLY A 158 -4.94 -5.13 15.83
CA GLY A 158 -3.81 -4.20 15.84
C GLY A 158 -2.47 -4.83 15.46
N TYR A 159 -2.48 -6.11 15.04
CA TYR A 159 -1.31 -6.86 14.58
C TYR A 159 -1.70 -7.95 13.58
N GLY A 160 -0.80 -8.26 12.64
CA GLY A 160 -1.04 -9.29 11.63
C GLY A 160 -2.02 -8.85 10.55
N THR A 161 -2.88 -9.75 10.11
CA THR A 161 -3.80 -9.47 9.01
C THR A 161 -5.20 -10.01 9.30
N SER A 162 -6.24 -9.28 8.85
CA SER A 162 -7.65 -9.66 8.94
C SER A 162 -8.33 -9.69 7.56
N CYS A 163 -7.59 -10.12 6.53
CA CYS A 163 -8.04 -10.05 5.13
C CYS A 163 -9.29 -10.88 4.83
N THR A 164 -9.48 -12.02 5.48
CA THR A 164 -10.63 -12.89 5.23
C THR A 164 -11.94 -12.20 5.60
N GLU A 165 -12.00 -11.59 6.78
CA GLU A 165 -13.18 -10.87 7.23
C GLU A 165 -13.39 -9.60 6.39
N ALA A 166 -12.31 -8.86 6.12
CA ALA A 166 -12.35 -7.68 5.26
C ALA A 166 -12.87 -7.99 3.85
N ALA A 167 -12.45 -9.10 3.25
CA ALA A 167 -12.91 -9.49 1.91
C ALA A 167 -14.41 -9.79 1.90
N LYS A 168 -14.94 -10.45 2.91
CA LYS A 168 -16.38 -10.71 3.03
C LYS A 168 -17.19 -9.42 3.11
N ILE A 169 -16.73 -8.47 3.94
CA ILE A 169 -17.38 -7.17 4.11
C ILE A 169 -17.30 -6.35 2.81
N ALA A 170 -16.12 -6.28 2.19
CA ALA A 170 -15.93 -5.54 0.95
C ALA A 170 -16.87 -6.03 -0.17
N ILE A 171 -16.98 -7.36 -0.35
CA ILE A 171 -17.89 -7.96 -1.36
C ILE A 171 -19.34 -7.54 -1.12
N LEU A 172 -19.81 -7.55 0.14
CA LEU A 172 -21.18 -7.12 0.47
C LEU A 172 -21.45 -5.65 0.13
N MET A 173 -20.41 -4.82 0.10
CA MET A 173 -20.48 -3.39 -0.26
C MET A 173 -20.18 -3.11 -1.73
N GLY A 174 -19.98 -4.13 -2.57
CA GLY A 174 -19.56 -3.94 -3.96
C GLY A 174 -18.12 -3.42 -4.11
N ARG A 175 -17.27 -3.64 -3.11
CA ARG A 175 -15.86 -3.23 -3.06
C ARG A 175 -14.94 -4.43 -3.15
N THR A 176 -13.66 -4.17 -3.32
CA THR A 176 -12.60 -5.17 -3.14
C THR A 176 -11.56 -4.67 -2.15
N VAL A 177 -10.96 -5.57 -1.37
CA VAL A 177 -9.86 -5.21 -0.44
C VAL A 177 -8.69 -4.57 -1.18
N ILE A 178 -8.42 -5.01 -2.41
CA ILE A 178 -7.38 -4.41 -3.25
C ILE A 178 -7.78 -3.01 -3.71
N GLY A 179 -9.05 -2.80 -4.09
CA GLY A 179 -9.58 -1.48 -4.44
C GLY A 179 -9.44 -0.48 -3.29
N GLU A 180 -9.76 -0.91 -2.06
CA GLU A 180 -9.61 -0.07 -0.86
C GLU A 180 -8.15 0.34 -0.64
N ARG A 181 -7.19 -0.57 -0.79
CA ARG A 181 -5.76 -0.28 -0.65
C ARG A 181 -5.22 0.60 -1.76
N VAL A 182 -5.68 0.40 -2.98
CA VAL A 182 -5.34 1.26 -4.13
C VAL A 182 -5.88 2.67 -3.91
N TRP A 183 -7.13 2.79 -3.44
CA TRP A 183 -7.72 4.07 -3.10
C TRP A 183 -6.90 4.83 -2.08
N ASP A 184 -6.55 4.19 -0.95
CA ASP A 184 -5.72 4.79 0.09
C ASP A 184 -4.38 5.28 -0.46
N ALA A 185 -3.68 4.44 -1.23
CA ALA A 185 -2.41 4.80 -1.83
C ALA A 185 -2.54 6.01 -2.77
N MET A 186 -3.58 6.06 -3.61
CA MET A 186 -3.86 7.20 -4.50
C MET A 186 -4.14 8.47 -3.71
N ARG A 187 -4.99 8.40 -2.68
CA ARG A 187 -5.35 9.55 -1.86
C ARG A 187 -4.16 10.12 -1.10
N ILE A 188 -3.28 9.26 -0.60
CA ILE A 188 -2.09 9.66 0.15
C ILE A 188 -1.03 10.26 -0.77
N THR A 189 -0.81 9.72 -1.97
CA THR A 189 0.28 10.14 -2.84
C THR A 189 0.02 11.45 -3.60
N VAL A 190 -1.24 11.83 -3.84
CA VAL A 190 -1.58 12.99 -4.70
C VAL A 190 -1.47 14.34 -3.99
N ARG A 191 -1.86 14.48 -2.72
CA ARG A 191 -1.89 15.77 -2.00
C ARG A 191 -1.22 15.78 -0.62
N PRO A 192 -1.47 14.82 0.28
CA PRO A 192 -1.06 14.92 1.68
C PRO A 192 0.44 14.85 1.90
N ILE A 193 1.17 14.16 1.03
CA ILE A 193 2.64 14.13 1.09
C ILE A 193 3.23 15.53 0.96
N ARG A 194 2.65 16.40 0.11
CA ARG A 194 3.10 17.77 -0.01
C ARG A 194 2.98 18.53 1.31
N ILE A 195 1.93 18.29 2.10
CA ILE A 195 1.71 18.98 3.38
C ILE A 195 2.70 18.48 4.44
N ALA A 196 2.88 17.17 4.58
CA ALA A 196 3.84 16.59 5.52
C ALA A 196 5.29 16.99 5.19
N ILE A 197 5.60 17.17 3.91
CA ILE A 197 6.92 17.57 3.41
C ILE A 197 7.14 19.07 3.54
N PHE A 198 6.13 19.90 3.31
CA PHE A 198 6.22 21.34 3.55
C PHE A 198 6.50 21.66 5.02
N ALA A 199 5.86 20.95 5.95
CA ALA A 199 6.17 21.04 7.38
C ALA A 199 7.63 20.64 7.71
N ALA A 200 8.22 19.75 6.91
CA ALA A 200 9.60 19.28 7.07
C ALA A 200 10.64 20.05 6.23
N SER A 201 10.24 21.12 5.51
CA SER A 201 11.13 21.91 4.61
C SER A 201 11.79 21.07 3.50
N VAL A 202 11.12 20.02 3.02
CA VAL A 202 11.65 19.10 1.99
C VAL A 202 10.88 19.23 0.68
N GLN A 203 11.59 19.39 -0.45
CA GLN A 203 11.01 19.28 -1.79
C GLN A 203 11.19 17.85 -2.32
N LEU A 204 10.09 17.17 -2.67
CA LEU A 204 10.13 15.89 -3.40
C LEU A 204 9.90 16.12 -4.90
N VAL A 205 10.54 15.28 -5.70
CA VAL A 205 10.23 15.14 -7.13
C VAL A 205 9.12 14.08 -7.27
N PRO A 206 8.12 14.32 -8.11
CA PRO A 206 7.08 13.34 -8.42
C PRO A 206 7.62 12.08 -9.12
#